data_2af38241d9915c8c4476f6d4f605c0ab
#
_entry.id   2af38241d9915c8c4476f6d4f605c0ab
#
_cell.length_a   1.000
_cell.length_b   1.000
_cell.length_c   1.000
_cell.angle_alpha   90.00
_cell.angle_beta   90.00
_cell.angle_gamma   90.00
#
_symmetry.space_group_name_H-M   'P 1'
#
loop_
_entity.id
_entity.type
_entity.pdbx_description
1 polymer ?
#
loop_
_entity_poly.entity_id
_entity_poly.type
_entity_poly.pdbx_seq_one_letter_code
_entity_poly.pdbx_strand_id
1 'polypeptide(L)'
;LDDLPGLRRRIRDQRATAVEATAALTRLIGGLLAVVFEAADTAVDPQITRVLVALFNFMQGKELAGQERAAGVAGFSAGFFDATLRARIEHLAHGQERCFQTFVEFGEDAAVQAWRAQQASETTTQVIRLRGVALKTSETDRVDSTLSDMWFELATVRIDAMRSVETRLAEVLLQHCQASIRQARADLDNHRTLLNRLVSLKTAGCMDQAVLFNVQAVELDSPPPDGLGHHVGRSVLDMLQTQTQRLLSAHDERDEARKALNERKVVERAKRRLMDEFQLSENDAYERLRVSAMDRGQRMVDVAQALLDRVAQRTNRR
;
A
#
# COMPACT_ATOMS: atom_id res chain seq x y z
N LEU A 1 8.56 -12.79 14.73
CA LEU A 1 8.53 -14.11 14.02
C LEU A 1 8.95 -15.26 14.94
N ASP A 2 9.76 -15.00 15.96
CA ASP A 2 10.33 -16.03 16.85
C ASP A 2 9.25 -16.82 17.62
N ASP A 3 8.10 -16.22 17.86
CA ASP A 3 6.98 -16.87 18.56
C ASP A 3 6.04 -17.68 17.63
N LEU A 4 6.22 -17.61 16.32
CA LEU A 4 5.37 -18.31 15.34
C LEU A 4 5.38 -19.85 15.50
N PRO A 5 6.54 -20.52 15.74
CA PRO A 5 6.55 -21.95 16.02
C PRO A 5 5.77 -22.31 17.28
N GLY A 6 5.85 -21.49 18.33
CA GLY A 6 5.09 -21.66 19.56
C GLY A 6 3.58 -21.54 19.33
N LEU A 7 3.15 -20.52 18.60
CA LEU A 7 1.75 -20.31 18.23
C LEU A 7 1.22 -21.50 17.40
N ARG A 8 1.96 -21.95 16.38
CA ARG A 8 1.58 -23.11 15.54
C ARG A 8 1.43 -24.39 16.36
N ARG A 9 2.30 -24.59 17.36
CA ARG A 9 2.22 -25.75 18.27
C ARG A 9 0.95 -25.67 19.12
N ARG A 10 0.68 -24.52 19.75
CA ARG A 10 -0.53 -24.31 20.55
C ARG A 10 -1.82 -24.55 19.76
N ILE A 11 -1.87 -24.10 18.49
CA ILE A 11 -3.00 -24.31 17.59
C ILE A 11 -3.15 -25.82 17.28
N ARG A 12 -2.06 -26.47 16.92
CA ARG A 12 -2.06 -27.92 16.61
C ARG A 12 -2.48 -28.77 17.80
N ASP A 13 -2.02 -28.42 18.97
CA ASP A 13 -2.34 -29.11 20.23
C ASP A 13 -3.73 -28.73 20.78
N GLN A 14 -4.51 -27.95 20.03
CA GLN A 14 -5.84 -27.43 20.42
C GLN A 14 -5.84 -26.65 21.75
N ARG A 15 -4.72 -26.02 22.10
CA ARG A 15 -4.55 -25.19 23.31
C ARG A 15 -4.87 -23.71 23.06
N ALA A 16 -5.31 -23.34 21.87
CA ALA A 16 -5.78 -22.02 21.50
C ALA A 16 -7.17 -22.14 20.88
N THR A 17 -8.08 -21.29 21.28
CA THR A 17 -9.40 -21.19 20.61
C THR A 17 -9.24 -20.62 19.20
N ALA A 18 -10.24 -20.84 18.33
CA ALA A 18 -10.24 -20.28 16.98
C ALA A 18 -10.12 -18.75 16.99
N VAL A 19 -10.75 -18.09 17.93
CA VAL A 19 -10.71 -16.63 18.12
C VAL A 19 -9.30 -16.16 18.51
N GLU A 20 -8.69 -16.81 19.48
CA GLU A 20 -7.33 -16.48 19.94
C GLU A 20 -6.29 -16.75 18.84
N ALA A 21 -6.43 -17.86 18.12
CA ALA A 21 -5.55 -18.21 16.99
C ALA A 21 -5.64 -17.17 15.87
N THR A 22 -6.86 -16.80 15.47
CA THR A 22 -7.10 -15.78 14.45
C THR A 22 -6.55 -14.43 14.89
N ALA A 23 -6.82 -13.98 16.12
CA ALA A 23 -6.32 -12.72 16.63
C ALA A 23 -4.78 -12.66 16.71
N ALA A 24 -4.13 -13.77 17.07
CA ALA A 24 -2.67 -13.86 17.13
C ALA A 24 -2.05 -13.80 15.72
N LEU A 25 -2.63 -14.52 14.74
CA LEU A 25 -2.16 -14.50 13.36
C LEU A 25 -2.39 -13.14 12.70
N THR A 26 -3.55 -12.53 12.87
CA THR A 26 -3.86 -11.17 12.37
C THR A 26 -2.88 -10.13 12.92
N ARG A 27 -2.52 -10.22 14.21
CA ARG A 27 -1.53 -9.34 14.84
C ARG A 27 -0.14 -9.51 14.22
N LEU A 28 0.26 -10.75 13.96
CA LEU A 28 1.53 -11.05 13.30
C LEU A 28 1.56 -10.51 11.88
N ILE A 29 0.51 -10.76 11.10
CA ILE A 29 0.38 -10.28 9.71
C ILE A 29 0.36 -8.75 9.70
N GLY A 30 -0.35 -8.11 10.63
CA GLY A 30 -0.35 -6.65 10.79
C GLY A 30 1.05 -6.08 11.04
N GLY A 31 1.89 -6.76 11.82
CA GLY A 31 3.29 -6.39 12.02
C GLY A 31 4.13 -6.52 10.74
N LEU A 32 3.91 -7.54 9.93
CA LEU A 32 4.59 -7.69 8.63
C LEU A 32 4.12 -6.65 7.61
N LEU A 33 2.83 -6.35 7.57
CA LEU A 33 2.27 -5.29 6.72
C LEU A 33 2.82 -3.91 7.10
N ALA A 34 3.09 -3.67 8.40
CA ALA A 34 3.71 -2.44 8.84
C ALA A 34 5.12 -2.23 8.25
N VAL A 35 5.88 -3.31 8.00
CA VAL A 35 7.20 -3.23 7.33
C VAL A 35 7.04 -2.80 5.87
N VAL A 36 6.05 -3.36 5.15
CA VAL A 36 5.78 -2.95 3.75
C VAL A 36 5.33 -1.49 3.71
N PHE A 37 4.53 -1.08 4.67
CA PHE A 37 4.08 0.30 4.82
C PHE A 37 5.26 1.26 5.05
N GLU A 38 6.16 0.92 5.97
CA GLU A 38 7.35 1.74 6.28
C GLU A 38 8.29 1.83 5.05
N ALA A 39 8.44 0.73 4.31
CA ALA A 39 9.19 0.73 3.06
C ALA A 39 8.57 1.69 2.03
N ALA A 40 7.25 1.75 1.92
CA ALA A 40 6.56 2.66 1.01
C ALA A 40 6.70 4.14 1.45
N ASP A 41 6.71 4.40 2.76
CA ASP A 41 6.87 5.75 3.31
C ASP A 41 8.30 6.29 3.13
N THR A 42 9.30 5.40 3.20
CA THR A 42 10.72 5.76 3.09
C THR A 42 11.27 5.71 1.67
N ALA A 43 10.59 5.05 0.74
CA ALA A 43 11.04 4.92 -0.64
C ALA A 43 11.16 6.30 -1.33
N VAL A 44 12.30 6.54 -1.98
CA VAL A 44 12.57 7.79 -2.71
C VAL A 44 12.10 7.68 -4.16
N ASP A 45 12.21 6.49 -4.74
CA ASP A 45 11.83 6.21 -6.13
C ASP A 45 10.30 6.09 -6.23
N PRO A 46 9.62 6.91 -7.07
CA PRO A 46 8.17 6.92 -7.17
C PRO A 46 7.61 5.60 -7.71
N GLN A 47 8.31 4.95 -8.63
CA GLN A 47 7.87 3.67 -9.18
C GLN A 47 7.87 2.59 -8.10
N ILE A 48 8.90 2.56 -7.27
CA ILE A 48 8.99 1.66 -6.11
C ILE A 48 7.88 1.99 -5.10
N THR A 49 7.67 3.28 -4.78
CA THR A 49 6.58 3.72 -3.88
C THR A 49 5.23 3.26 -4.40
N ARG A 50 4.95 3.45 -5.70
CA ARG A 50 3.69 3.05 -6.36
C ARG A 50 3.44 1.54 -6.21
N VAL A 51 4.44 0.71 -6.52
CA VAL A 51 4.32 -0.75 -6.40
C VAL A 51 4.15 -1.18 -4.94
N LEU A 52 4.84 -0.55 -4.00
CA LEU A 52 4.69 -0.85 -2.57
C LEU A 52 3.29 -0.49 -2.06
N VAL A 53 2.69 0.62 -2.51
CA VAL A 53 1.30 0.99 -2.19
C VAL A 53 0.33 -0.06 -2.73
N ALA A 54 0.52 -0.51 -3.98
CA ALA A 54 -0.29 -1.56 -4.59
C ALA A 54 -0.16 -2.88 -3.82
N LEU A 55 1.07 -3.30 -3.52
CA LEU A 55 1.37 -4.54 -2.78
C LEU A 55 0.77 -4.50 -1.37
N PHE A 56 0.97 -3.40 -0.63
CA PHE A 56 0.40 -3.23 0.71
C PHE A 56 -1.11 -3.39 0.71
N ASN A 57 -1.81 -2.69 -0.20
CA ASN A 57 -3.26 -2.75 -0.28
C ASN A 57 -3.75 -4.13 -0.71
N PHE A 58 -3.07 -4.79 -1.65
CA PHE A 58 -3.42 -6.14 -2.06
C PHE A 58 -3.28 -7.15 -0.91
N MET A 59 -2.17 -7.14 -0.19
CA MET A 59 -1.92 -8.01 0.97
C MET A 59 -2.92 -7.75 2.11
N GLN A 60 -3.25 -6.49 2.37
CA GLN A 60 -4.26 -6.13 3.35
C GLN A 60 -5.65 -6.65 2.96
N GLY A 61 -6.05 -6.52 1.69
CA GLY A 61 -7.29 -7.07 1.18
C GLY A 61 -7.36 -8.60 1.33
N LYS A 62 -6.24 -9.28 1.07
CA LYS A 62 -6.09 -10.73 1.27
C LYS A 62 -6.21 -11.14 2.75
N GLU A 63 -5.62 -10.36 3.67
CA GLU A 63 -5.77 -10.59 5.11
C GLU A 63 -7.24 -10.45 5.54
N LEU A 64 -7.95 -9.42 5.07
CA LEU A 64 -9.37 -9.24 5.34
C LEU A 64 -10.21 -10.40 4.78
N ALA A 65 -9.84 -10.97 3.62
CA ALA A 65 -10.48 -12.17 3.09
C ALA A 65 -10.23 -13.40 3.98
N GLY A 66 -9.06 -13.53 4.58
CA GLY A 66 -8.75 -14.57 5.56
C GLY A 66 -9.59 -14.45 6.83
N GLN A 67 -9.78 -13.24 7.32
CA GLN A 67 -10.64 -12.98 8.48
C GLN A 67 -12.12 -13.24 8.14
N GLU A 68 -12.57 -12.87 6.94
CA GLU A 68 -13.92 -13.16 6.47
C GLU A 68 -14.16 -14.67 6.37
N ARG A 69 -13.19 -15.45 5.86
CA ARG A 69 -13.27 -16.91 5.86
C ARG A 69 -13.51 -17.46 7.26
N ALA A 70 -12.74 -17.00 8.25
CA ALA A 70 -12.88 -17.43 9.65
C ALA A 70 -14.25 -17.04 10.24
N ALA A 71 -14.72 -15.83 9.97
CA ALA A 71 -16.04 -15.36 10.44
C ALA A 71 -17.19 -16.16 9.81
N GLY A 72 -17.11 -16.44 8.50
CA GLY A 72 -18.10 -17.26 7.81
C GLY A 72 -18.14 -18.69 8.31
N VAL A 73 -16.97 -19.33 8.56
CA VAL A 73 -16.93 -20.66 9.18
C VAL A 73 -17.65 -20.67 10.53
N ALA A 74 -17.40 -19.64 11.37
CA ALA A 74 -18.06 -19.56 12.67
C ALA A 74 -19.59 -19.50 12.54
N GLY A 75 -20.14 -18.68 11.63
CA GLY A 75 -21.57 -18.54 11.43
C GLY A 75 -22.21 -19.77 10.80
N PHE A 76 -21.65 -20.29 9.72
CA PHE A 76 -22.17 -21.50 9.06
C PHE A 76 -22.13 -22.72 9.99
N SER A 77 -21.02 -22.94 10.73
CA SER A 77 -20.93 -24.04 11.70
C SER A 77 -21.91 -23.90 12.84
N ALA A 78 -22.22 -22.68 13.31
CA ALA A 78 -23.24 -22.42 14.31
C ALA A 78 -24.68 -22.59 13.75
N GLY A 79 -24.84 -22.57 12.44
CA GLY A 79 -26.12 -22.65 11.76
C GLY A 79 -26.95 -21.35 11.82
N PHE A 80 -26.34 -20.22 12.19
CA PHE A 80 -26.96 -18.89 12.22
C PHE A 80 -25.92 -17.78 12.21
N PHE A 81 -26.35 -16.57 11.84
CA PHE A 81 -25.55 -15.36 11.89
C PHE A 81 -26.24 -14.32 12.77
N ASP A 82 -25.66 -14.01 13.93
CA ASP A 82 -26.12 -12.90 14.76
C ASP A 82 -25.80 -11.52 14.14
N ALA A 83 -26.36 -10.46 14.70
CA ALA A 83 -26.15 -9.10 14.22
C ALA A 83 -24.66 -8.71 14.20
N THR A 84 -23.89 -9.14 15.22
CA THR A 84 -22.48 -8.82 15.35
C THR A 84 -21.64 -9.49 14.26
N LEU A 85 -21.90 -10.75 14.00
CA LEU A 85 -21.18 -11.53 12.99
C LEU A 85 -21.50 -11.05 11.57
N ARG A 86 -22.78 -10.71 11.30
CA ARG A 86 -23.20 -10.10 10.03
C ARG A 86 -22.49 -8.76 9.79
N ALA A 87 -22.53 -7.86 10.78
CA ALA A 87 -21.84 -6.58 10.69
C ALA A 87 -20.33 -6.75 10.48
N ARG A 88 -19.73 -7.78 11.10
CA ARG A 88 -18.31 -8.11 10.88
C ARG A 88 -18.03 -8.55 9.45
N ILE A 89 -18.84 -9.47 8.89
CA ILE A 89 -18.69 -9.92 7.49
C ILE A 89 -18.84 -8.76 6.51
N GLU A 90 -19.85 -7.92 6.72
CA GLU A 90 -20.06 -6.73 5.90
C GLU A 90 -18.88 -5.76 5.95
N HIS A 91 -18.38 -5.47 7.14
CA HIS A 91 -17.21 -4.63 7.34
C HIS A 91 -15.96 -5.20 6.62
N LEU A 92 -15.72 -6.51 6.76
CA LEU A 92 -14.60 -7.18 6.11
C LEU A 92 -14.73 -7.15 4.58
N ALA A 93 -15.93 -7.34 4.05
CA ALA A 93 -16.21 -7.27 2.61
C ALA A 93 -15.95 -5.87 2.06
N HIS A 94 -16.47 -4.82 2.69
CA HIS A 94 -16.23 -3.43 2.32
C HIS A 94 -14.74 -3.05 2.46
N GLY A 95 -14.07 -3.57 3.50
CA GLY A 95 -12.63 -3.38 3.69
C GLY A 95 -11.81 -3.97 2.54
N GLN A 96 -12.16 -5.19 2.10
CA GLN A 96 -11.54 -5.83 0.92
C GLN A 96 -11.74 -4.98 -0.34
N GLU A 97 -12.96 -4.53 -0.59
CA GLU A 97 -13.27 -3.74 -1.78
C GLU A 97 -12.42 -2.48 -1.86
N ARG A 98 -12.34 -1.70 -0.78
CA ARG A 98 -11.46 -0.50 -0.74
C ARG A 98 -9.98 -0.83 -0.98
N CYS A 99 -9.50 -1.91 -0.37
CA CYS A 99 -8.11 -2.34 -0.56
C CYS A 99 -7.82 -2.69 -2.03
N PHE A 100 -8.72 -3.45 -2.65
CA PHE A 100 -8.54 -3.85 -4.04
C PHE A 100 -8.79 -2.71 -5.03
N GLN A 101 -9.63 -1.73 -4.71
CA GLN A 101 -9.77 -0.50 -5.49
C GLN A 101 -8.45 0.29 -5.52
N THR A 102 -7.84 0.53 -4.35
CA THR A 102 -6.53 1.19 -4.28
C THR A 102 -5.44 0.36 -4.99
N PHE A 103 -5.46 -0.96 -4.86
CA PHE A 103 -4.56 -1.82 -5.62
C PHE A 103 -4.72 -1.63 -7.14
N VAL A 104 -5.94 -1.58 -7.65
CA VAL A 104 -6.21 -1.38 -9.10
C VAL A 104 -5.73 -0.01 -9.58
N GLU A 105 -5.80 1.01 -8.75
CA GLU A 105 -5.33 2.37 -9.05
C GLU A 105 -3.80 2.46 -9.16
N PHE A 106 -3.08 1.78 -8.29
CA PHE A 106 -1.62 1.86 -8.20
C PHE A 106 -0.88 0.65 -8.78
N GLY A 107 -1.58 -0.44 -9.07
CA GLY A 107 -0.99 -1.68 -9.58
C GLY A 107 -0.61 -1.58 -11.07
N GLU A 108 0.36 -2.39 -11.47
CA GLU A 108 0.69 -2.55 -12.88
C GLU A 108 -0.37 -3.35 -13.63
N ASP A 109 -0.52 -3.03 -14.92
CA ASP A 109 -1.55 -3.59 -15.79
C ASP A 109 -1.61 -5.12 -15.75
N ALA A 110 -0.45 -5.79 -15.78
CA ALA A 110 -0.40 -7.25 -15.77
C ALA A 110 -0.92 -7.87 -14.46
N ALA A 111 -0.64 -7.25 -13.30
CA ALA A 111 -1.15 -7.68 -12.00
C ALA A 111 -2.65 -7.37 -11.88
N VAL A 112 -3.08 -6.20 -12.35
CA VAL A 112 -4.49 -5.78 -12.39
C VAL A 112 -5.32 -6.70 -13.29
N GLN A 113 -4.81 -7.09 -14.46
CA GLN A 113 -5.48 -8.03 -15.35
C GLN A 113 -5.63 -9.42 -14.71
N ALA A 114 -4.57 -9.94 -14.07
CA ALA A 114 -4.62 -11.19 -13.34
C ALA A 114 -5.67 -11.16 -12.22
N TRP A 115 -5.74 -10.05 -11.48
CA TRP A 115 -6.77 -9.83 -10.45
C TRP A 115 -8.18 -9.79 -11.03
N ARG A 116 -8.40 -9.06 -12.12
CA ARG A 116 -9.72 -8.98 -12.79
C ARG A 116 -10.19 -10.35 -13.27
N ALA A 117 -9.28 -11.15 -13.84
CA ALA A 117 -9.59 -12.52 -14.24
C ALA A 117 -10.00 -13.38 -13.03
N GLN A 118 -9.33 -13.23 -11.88
CA GLN A 118 -9.69 -13.93 -10.66
C GLN A 118 -11.05 -13.47 -10.11
N GLN A 119 -11.36 -12.16 -10.16
CA GLN A 119 -12.65 -11.64 -9.73
C GLN A 119 -13.81 -12.17 -10.60
N ALA A 120 -13.58 -12.44 -11.87
CA ALA A 120 -14.55 -13.01 -12.79
C ALA A 120 -14.69 -14.55 -12.66
N SER A 121 -13.93 -15.19 -11.78
CA SER A 121 -13.96 -16.65 -11.62
C SER A 121 -15.25 -17.16 -10.96
N GLU A 122 -15.63 -18.38 -11.30
CA GLU A 122 -16.78 -19.05 -10.67
C GLU A 122 -16.61 -19.19 -9.16
N THR A 123 -15.40 -19.49 -8.69
CA THR A 123 -15.09 -19.55 -7.26
C THR A 123 -15.40 -18.25 -6.54
N THR A 124 -14.97 -17.10 -7.10
CA THR A 124 -15.27 -15.79 -6.52
C THR A 124 -16.77 -15.51 -6.53
N THR A 125 -17.46 -15.86 -7.60
CA THR A 125 -18.92 -15.72 -7.71
C THR A 125 -19.64 -16.52 -6.63
N GLN A 126 -19.22 -17.75 -6.38
CA GLN A 126 -19.80 -18.60 -5.33
C GLN A 126 -19.52 -18.08 -3.92
N VAL A 127 -18.30 -17.58 -3.64
CA VAL A 127 -18.00 -16.93 -2.37
C VAL A 127 -18.92 -15.73 -2.14
N ILE A 128 -19.14 -14.89 -3.16
CA ILE A 128 -20.06 -13.74 -3.06
C ILE A 128 -21.49 -14.19 -2.80
N ARG A 129 -21.95 -15.28 -3.43
CA ARG A 129 -23.30 -15.84 -3.18
C ARG A 129 -23.46 -16.32 -1.74
N LEU A 130 -22.49 -17.08 -1.22
CA LEU A 130 -22.51 -17.55 0.17
C LEU A 130 -22.41 -16.39 1.17
N ARG A 131 -21.60 -15.37 0.88
CA ARG A 131 -21.60 -14.11 1.64
C ARG A 131 -22.99 -13.48 1.68
N GLY A 132 -23.69 -13.46 0.53
CA GLY A 132 -25.05 -12.95 0.41
C GLY A 132 -26.04 -13.75 1.28
N VAL A 133 -25.85 -15.07 1.42
CA VAL A 133 -26.64 -15.90 2.35
C VAL A 133 -26.37 -15.45 3.79
N ALA A 134 -25.10 -15.35 4.20
CA ALA A 134 -24.72 -14.93 5.55
C ALA A 134 -25.28 -13.54 5.94
N LEU A 135 -25.28 -12.58 5.00
CA LEU A 135 -25.76 -11.21 5.24
C LEU A 135 -27.30 -11.08 5.26
N LYS A 136 -28.01 -11.93 4.53
CA LYS A 136 -29.49 -11.90 4.44
C LYS A 136 -30.18 -12.72 5.52
N THR A 137 -29.47 -13.65 6.14
CA THR A 137 -30.03 -14.53 7.18
C THR A 137 -30.29 -13.72 8.46
N SER A 138 -31.50 -13.84 9.01
CA SER A 138 -31.86 -13.25 10.30
C SER A 138 -31.37 -14.11 11.46
N GLU A 139 -31.42 -13.60 12.68
CA GLU A 139 -31.04 -14.36 13.88
C GLU A 139 -31.93 -15.59 14.16
N THR A 140 -33.15 -15.55 13.61
CA THR A 140 -34.13 -16.65 13.72
C THR A 140 -34.02 -17.68 12.60
N ASP A 141 -33.36 -17.31 11.51
CA ASP A 141 -33.22 -18.20 10.36
C ASP A 141 -32.10 -19.23 10.62
N ARG A 142 -32.37 -20.48 10.27
CA ARG A 142 -31.37 -21.54 10.32
C ARG A 142 -30.72 -21.68 8.97
N VAL A 143 -29.39 -21.72 8.99
CA VAL A 143 -28.56 -22.01 7.81
C VAL A 143 -28.04 -23.44 7.92
N ASP A 144 -27.97 -24.14 6.80
CA ASP A 144 -27.42 -25.48 6.75
C ASP A 144 -25.93 -25.45 7.14
N SER A 145 -25.57 -26.16 8.21
CA SER A 145 -24.18 -26.22 8.70
C SER A 145 -23.21 -26.90 7.73
N THR A 146 -23.72 -27.70 6.78
CA THR A 146 -22.88 -28.28 5.71
C THR A 146 -22.26 -27.22 4.79
N LEU A 147 -22.84 -26.02 4.74
CA LEU A 147 -22.27 -24.88 4.01
C LEU A 147 -20.95 -24.38 4.62
N SER A 148 -20.63 -24.76 5.85
CA SER A 148 -19.36 -24.40 6.50
C SER A 148 -18.15 -24.93 5.74
N ASP A 149 -18.18 -26.20 5.35
CA ASP A 149 -17.09 -26.83 4.62
C ASP A 149 -16.95 -26.24 3.22
N MET A 150 -18.10 -26.08 2.53
CA MET A 150 -18.13 -25.44 1.21
C MET A 150 -17.59 -24.00 1.26
N TRP A 151 -18.00 -23.23 2.25
CA TRP A 151 -17.50 -21.87 2.46
C TRP A 151 -15.99 -21.87 2.67
N PHE A 152 -15.49 -22.75 3.55
CA PHE A 152 -14.06 -22.83 3.86
C PHE A 152 -13.24 -23.17 2.62
N GLU A 153 -13.67 -24.17 1.85
CA GLU A 153 -12.98 -24.59 0.62
C GLU A 153 -12.96 -23.49 -0.44
N LEU A 154 -14.11 -22.90 -0.77
CA LEU A 154 -14.21 -21.85 -1.77
C LEU A 154 -13.43 -20.61 -1.39
N ALA A 155 -13.54 -20.16 -0.13
CA ALA A 155 -12.78 -19.03 0.36
C ALA A 155 -11.27 -19.32 0.37
N THR A 156 -10.86 -20.55 0.67
CA THR A 156 -9.44 -20.95 0.63
C THR A 156 -8.91 -20.93 -0.80
N VAL A 157 -9.62 -21.54 -1.75
CA VAL A 157 -9.23 -21.51 -3.17
C VAL A 157 -9.10 -20.08 -3.69
N ARG A 158 -10.05 -19.20 -3.32
CA ARG A 158 -9.98 -17.78 -3.67
C ARG A 158 -8.74 -17.09 -3.10
N ILE A 159 -8.42 -17.32 -1.81
CA ILE A 159 -7.25 -16.74 -1.14
C ILE A 159 -5.94 -17.28 -1.71
N ASP A 160 -5.90 -18.57 -2.03
CA ASP A 160 -4.72 -19.21 -2.65
C ASP A 160 -4.48 -18.67 -4.07
N ALA A 161 -5.54 -18.43 -4.85
CA ALA A 161 -5.42 -17.78 -6.15
C ALA A 161 -4.87 -16.34 -6.04
N MET A 162 -5.16 -15.59 -4.97
CA MET A 162 -4.58 -14.26 -4.71
C MET A 162 -3.06 -14.30 -4.59
N ARG A 163 -2.47 -15.44 -4.18
CA ARG A 163 -1.03 -15.59 -4.05
C ARG A 163 -0.30 -15.38 -5.39
N SER A 164 -0.91 -15.73 -6.50
CA SER A 164 -0.31 -15.52 -7.83
C SER A 164 -0.14 -14.05 -8.16
N VAL A 165 -1.11 -13.20 -7.78
CA VAL A 165 -1.05 -11.74 -7.97
C VAL A 165 -0.01 -11.14 -7.02
N GLU A 166 0.01 -11.57 -5.76
CA GLU A 166 0.99 -11.15 -4.76
C GLU A 166 2.43 -11.47 -5.20
N THR A 167 2.68 -12.68 -5.71
CA THR A 167 3.99 -13.08 -6.23
C THR A 167 4.41 -12.18 -7.38
N ARG A 168 3.50 -11.89 -8.32
CA ARG A 168 3.76 -10.98 -9.44
C ARG A 168 4.10 -9.57 -8.98
N LEU A 169 3.38 -9.03 -7.99
CA LEU A 169 3.70 -7.72 -7.41
C LEU A 169 5.08 -7.69 -6.77
N ALA A 170 5.47 -8.76 -6.07
CA ALA A 170 6.80 -8.88 -5.47
C ALA A 170 7.91 -8.97 -6.54
N GLU A 171 7.67 -9.70 -7.63
CA GLU A 171 8.61 -9.78 -8.77
C GLU A 171 8.79 -8.41 -9.44
N VAL A 172 7.69 -7.68 -9.66
CA VAL A 172 7.72 -6.33 -10.22
C VAL A 172 8.48 -5.37 -9.29
N LEU A 173 8.23 -5.41 -7.99
CA LEU A 173 8.97 -4.63 -7.01
C LEU A 173 10.48 -4.91 -7.10
N LEU A 174 10.85 -6.18 -7.17
CA LEU A 174 12.27 -6.57 -7.29
C LEU A 174 12.89 -6.04 -8.58
N GLN A 175 12.17 -6.08 -9.70
CA GLN A 175 12.64 -5.56 -10.99
C GLN A 175 12.85 -4.03 -10.93
N HIS A 176 11.92 -3.27 -10.35
CA HIS A 176 12.08 -1.82 -10.17
C HIS A 176 13.26 -1.48 -9.25
N CYS A 177 13.40 -2.18 -8.11
CA CYS A 177 14.56 -1.99 -7.22
C CYS A 177 15.89 -2.25 -7.93
N GLN A 178 15.97 -3.34 -8.72
CA GLN A 178 17.18 -3.66 -9.48
C GLN A 178 17.45 -2.64 -10.59
N ALA A 179 16.43 -2.15 -11.27
CA ALA A 179 16.56 -1.12 -12.28
C ALA A 179 17.05 0.20 -11.68
N SER A 180 16.46 0.63 -10.56
CA SER A 180 16.87 1.85 -9.84
C SER A 180 18.32 1.75 -9.34
N ILE A 181 18.76 0.60 -8.82
CA ILE A 181 20.14 0.36 -8.42
C ILE A 181 21.09 0.45 -9.62
N ARG A 182 20.74 -0.16 -10.76
CA ARG A 182 21.58 -0.09 -11.99
C ARG A 182 21.69 1.35 -12.46
N GLN A 183 20.60 2.09 -12.49
CA GLN A 183 20.59 3.49 -12.90
C GLN A 183 21.46 4.35 -11.99
N ALA A 184 21.30 4.23 -10.67
CA ALA A 184 22.10 4.98 -9.70
C ALA A 184 23.62 4.69 -9.83
N ARG A 185 23.99 3.44 -10.11
CA ARG A 185 25.41 3.08 -10.36
C ARG A 185 25.91 3.70 -11.66
N ALA A 186 25.15 3.64 -12.75
CA ALA A 186 25.53 4.26 -14.02
C ALA A 186 25.68 5.79 -13.89
N ASP A 187 24.79 6.44 -13.14
CA ASP A 187 24.86 7.89 -12.89
C ASP A 187 26.10 8.25 -12.07
N LEU A 188 26.44 7.43 -11.08
CA LEU A 188 27.67 7.61 -10.28
C LEU A 188 28.94 7.46 -11.14
N ASP A 189 29.00 6.46 -12.02
CA ASP A 189 30.13 6.23 -12.91
C ASP A 189 30.26 7.36 -13.94
N ASN A 190 29.15 7.86 -14.48
CA ASN A 190 29.12 9.02 -15.35
C ASN A 190 29.62 10.28 -14.65
N HIS A 191 29.21 10.54 -13.41
CA HIS A 191 29.70 11.64 -12.60
C HIS A 191 31.22 11.56 -12.35
N ARG A 192 31.71 10.37 -11.98
CA ARG A 192 33.16 10.13 -11.83
C ARG A 192 33.94 10.39 -13.12
N THR A 193 33.40 9.93 -14.25
CA THR A 193 34.01 10.13 -15.55
C THR A 193 34.07 11.62 -15.92
N LEU A 194 32.99 12.38 -15.69
CA LEU A 194 32.98 13.83 -15.89
C LEU A 194 33.96 14.57 -14.99
N LEU A 195 33.98 14.22 -13.70
CA LEU A 195 34.97 14.81 -12.75
C LEU A 195 36.40 14.52 -13.16
N ASN A 196 36.71 13.29 -13.57
CA ASN A 196 38.05 12.92 -14.05
C ASN A 196 38.44 13.69 -15.31
N ARG A 197 37.51 13.89 -16.25
CA ARG A 197 37.72 14.73 -17.45
C ARG A 197 37.98 16.19 -17.09
N LEU A 198 37.23 16.76 -16.16
CA LEU A 198 37.45 18.14 -15.67
C LEU A 198 38.81 18.30 -14.96
N VAL A 199 39.18 17.33 -14.15
CA VAL A 199 40.51 17.32 -13.50
C VAL A 199 41.63 17.21 -14.54
N SER A 200 41.49 16.36 -15.56
CA SER A 200 42.47 16.20 -16.65
C SER A 200 42.63 17.47 -17.48
N LEU A 201 41.53 18.19 -17.74
CA LEU A 201 41.57 19.49 -18.42
C LEU A 201 42.28 20.56 -17.59
N LYS A 202 42.10 20.52 -16.27
CA LYS A 202 42.77 21.42 -15.35
C LYS A 202 44.31 21.16 -15.28
N THR A 203 44.71 19.90 -15.32
CA THR A 203 46.14 19.50 -15.35
C THR A 203 46.81 19.71 -16.69
N ALA A 204 46.06 19.76 -17.79
CA ALA A 204 46.62 20.01 -19.14
C ALA A 204 46.87 21.49 -19.46
N GLY A 205 46.79 22.41 -18.50
CA GLY A 205 47.14 23.82 -18.67
C GLY A 205 46.20 24.64 -19.59
N CYS A 206 45.06 24.10 -20.00
CA CYS A 206 44.08 24.76 -20.88
C CYS A 206 43.10 25.69 -20.14
N MET A 207 43.37 26.08 -18.91
CA MET A 207 42.47 26.93 -18.13
C MET A 207 43.04 28.29 -17.81
N ASP A 208 43.49 29.04 -18.82
CA ASP A 208 43.78 30.47 -18.60
C ASP A 208 42.58 31.39 -18.90
N GLN A 209 41.47 30.82 -19.24
CA GLN A 209 40.16 31.52 -19.29
C GLN A 209 39.08 30.65 -18.63
N ALA A 210 38.99 30.81 -17.30
CA ALA A 210 37.88 30.29 -16.52
C ALA A 210 36.61 31.05 -16.90
N VAL A 211 35.86 30.53 -17.84
CA VAL A 211 34.44 30.86 -18.00
C VAL A 211 33.72 30.19 -16.82
N LEU A 212 33.60 30.88 -15.72
CA LEU A 212 32.68 30.57 -14.63
C LEU A 212 31.29 30.56 -15.22
N PHE A 213 30.62 29.39 -15.17
CA PHE A 213 29.23 29.23 -15.55
C PHE A 213 28.36 30.12 -14.66
N ASN A 214 27.98 31.31 -15.15
CA ASN A 214 26.97 32.10 -14.51
C ASN A 214 25.60 31.59 -15.00
N VAL A 215 24.91 30.85 -14.18
CA VAL A 215 23.59 30.26 -14.45
C VAL A 215 22.51 31.33 -14.70
N GLN A 216 22.82 32.61 -14.57
CA GLN A 216 21.89 33.73 -14.76
C GLN A 216 22.14 34.59 -16.00
N ALA A 217 23.13 34.31 -16.83
CA ALA A 217 23.40 35.10 -18.04
C ALA A 217 22.75 34.43 -19.28
N VAL A 218 21.56 34.86 -19.57
CA VAL A 218 20.99 34.83 -20.93
C VAL A 218 21.71 35.88 -21.75
N GLU A 219 22.27 35.49 -22.88
CA GLU A 219 22.98 36.24 -23.93
C GLU A 219 24.49 35.99 -23.94
N LEU A 220 24.86 35.04 -24.78
CA LEU A 220 26.22 34.87 -25.29
C LEU A 220 26.23 35.40 -26.72
N ASP A 221 26.60 36.67 -26.88
CA ASP A 221 27.08 37.20 -28.14
C ASP A 221 28.55 36.78 -28.34
N SER A 222 28.82 36.06 -29.42
CA SER A 222 30.09 35.63 -29.98
C SER A 222 30.53 34.19 -29.66
N PRO A 223 30.70 33.34 -30.69
CA PRO A 223 31.26 32.01 -30.49
C PRO A 223 32.81 32.11 -30.35
N PRO A 224 33.40 31.33 -29.40
CA PRO A 224 34.85 31.19 -29.34
C PRO A 224 35.38 30.36 -30.52
N PRO A 225 36.59 30.69 -31.05
CA PRO A 225 37.17 29.90 -32.12
C PRO A 225 37.66 28.56 -31.56
N ASP A 226 37.28 27.48 -32.29
CA ASP A 226 37.70 26.10 -32.14
C ASP A 226 37.06 25.24 -30.99
N GLY A 227 36.00 24.72 -31.28
CA GLY A 227 35.67 23.32 -31.62
C GLY A 227 35.36 22.35 -30.51
N LEU A 228 35.43 22.53 -29.19
CA LEU A 228 35.05 21.51 -28.17
C LEU A 228 34.13 21.98 -27.07
N GLY A 229 33.93 23.30 -26.89
CA GLY A 229 33.15 23.86 -25.79
C GLY A 229 31.64 23.72 -25.92
N HIS A 230 31.11 23.78 -27.15
CA HIS A 230 29.66 23.82 -27.40
C HIS A 230 28.90 22.50 -27.14
N HIS A 231 29.54 21.36 -27.46
CA HIS A 231 28.88 20.05 -27.28
C HIS A 231 28.89 19.59 -25.82
N VAL A 232 29.93 19.90 -25.06
CA VAL A 232 30.02 19.51 -23.64
C VAL A 232 29.05 20.36 -22.79
N GLY A 233 29.00 21.68 -23.03
CA GLY A 233 28.09 22.58 -22.32
C GLY A 233 26.61 22.25 -22.58
N ARG A 234 26.24 21.95 -23.83
CA ARG A 234 24.89 21.52 -24.21
C ARG A 234 24.52 20.17 -23.61
N SER A 235 25.43 19.21 -23.63
CA SER A 235 25.20 17.90 -23.04
C SER A 235 25.03 17.94 -21.51
N VAL A 236 25.75 18.82 -20.82
CA VAL A 236 25.58 19.02 -19.35
C VAL A 236 24.27 19.73 -19.05
N LEU A 237 23.89 20.74 -19.83
CA LEU A 237 22.60 21.44 -19.67
C LEU A 237 21.42 20.53 -19.99
N ASP A 238 21.46 19.76 -21.07
CA ASP A 238 20.43 18.78 -21.40
C ASP A 238 20.30 17.69 -20.31
N MET A 239 21.42 17.25 -19.74
CA MET A 239 21.43 16.28 -18.66
C MET A 239 20.84 16.86 -17.36
N LEU A 240 21.18 18.12 -17.02
CA LEU A 240 20.61 18.82 -15.87
C LEU A 240 19.11 19.10 -16.04
N GLN A 241 18.69 19.52 -17.23
CA GLN A 241 17.27 19.72 -17.53
C GLN A 241 16.49 18.42 -17.50
N THR A 242 17.06 17.35 -18.06
CA THR A 242 16.45 16.01 -18.02
C THR A 242 16.34 15.49 -16.58
N GLN A 243 17.40 15.68 -15.77
CA GLN A 243 17.36 15.31 -14.35
C GLN A 243 16.35 16.16 -13.57
N THR A 244 16.27 17.46 -13.82
CA THR A 244 15.32 18.34 -13.14
C THR A 244 13.87 17.99 -13.51
N GLN A 245 13.59 17.71 -14.77
CA GLN A 245 12.27 17.25 -15.20
C GLN A 245 11.90 15.88 -14.61
N ARG A 246 12.85 14.94 -14.58
CA ARG A 246 12.63 13.63 -13.94
C ARG A 246 12.39 13.77 -12.43
N LEU A 247 13.11 14.66 -11.75
CA LEU A 247 12.91 14.92 -10.33
C LEU A 247 11.55 15.57 -10.03
N LEU A 248 11.08 16.48 -10.90
CA LEU A 248 9.78 17.12 -10.75
C LEU A 248 8.63 16.12 -10.97
N SER A 249 8.65 15.37 -12.07
CA SER A 249 7.63 14.33 -12.33
C SER A 249 7.65 13.22 -11.27
N ALA A 250 8.85 12.82 -10.84
CA ALA A 250 9.06 11.88 -9.76
C ALA A 250 8.48 12.37 -8.42
N HIS A 251 8.58 13.66 -8.16
CA HIS A 251 8.04 14.26 -6.93
C HIS A 251 6.50 14.22 -6.90
N ASP A 252 5.87 14.57 -8.01
CA ASP A 252 4.41 14.58 -8.12
C ASP A 252 3.80 13.18 -7.97
N GLU A 253 4.35 12.17 -8.68
CA GLU A 253 3.89 10.78 -8.57
C GLU A 253 4.07 10.18 -7.16
N ARG A 254 5.20 10.49 -6.52
CA ARG A 254 5.46 10.07 -5.14
C ARG A 254 4.49 10.70 -4.16
N ASP A 255 4.20 11.99 -4.33
CA ASP A 255 3.33 12.73 -3.40
C ASP A 255 1.88 12.24 -3.52
N GLU A 256 1.43 11.85 -4.70
CA GLU A 256 0.12 11.25 -4.91
C GLU A 256 0.01 9.88 -4.21
N ALA A 257 1.00 9.00 -4.41
CA ALA A 257 1.04 7.71 -3.74
C ALA A 257 1.14 7.84 -2.20
N ARG A 258 1.97 8.75 -1.71
CA ARG A 258 2.07 9.07 -0.28
C ARG A 258 0.80 9.65 0.30
N LYS A 259 0.08 10.48 -0.46
CA LYS A 259 -1.20 11.05 -0.04
C LYS A 259 -2.24 9.96 0.22
N ALA A 260 -2.40 9.01 -0.70
CA ALA A 260 -3.32 7.88 -0.54
C ALA A 260 -2.98 7.03 0.71
N LEU A 261 -1.69 6.79 0.93
CA LEU A 261 -1.19 6.04 2.08
C LEU A 261 -1.45 6.80 3.41
N ASN A 262 -1.17 8.11 3.44
CA ASN A 262 -1.39 8.95 4.61
C ASN A 262 -2.88 9.12 4.96
N GLU A 263 -3.75 9.27 3.97
CA GLU A 263 -5.20 9.35 4.18
C GLU A 263 -5.69 8.10 4.94
N ARG A 264 -5.21 6.93 4.54
CA ARG A 264 -5.54 5.68 5.24
C ARG A 264 -4.99 5.62 6.67
N LYS A 265 -3.74 6.07 6.87
CA LYS A 265 -3.10 6.13 8.20
C LYS A 265 -3.90 7.01 9.17
N VAL A 266 -4.40 8.15 8.70
CA VAL A 266 -5.24 9.07 9.48
C VAL A 266 -6.55 8.38 9.90
N VAL A 267 -7.23 7.71 8.98
CA VAL A 267 -8.48 6.98 9.28
C VAL A 267 -8.24 5.86 10.29
N GLU A 268 -7.18 5.07 10.10
CA GLU A 268 -6.86 3.98 11.04
C GLU A 268 -6.48 4.48 12.44
N ARG A 269 -5.76 5.59 12.53
CA ARG A 269 -5.44 6.21 13.83
C ARG A 269 -6.69 6.76 14.52
N ALA A 270 -7.59 7.38 13.78
CA ALA A 270 -8.86 7.89 14.31
C ALA A 270 -9.77 6.74 14.78
N LYS A 271 -9.83 5.63 14.04
CA LYS A 271 -10.55 4.41 14.45
C LYS A 271 -10.03 3.89 15.80
N ARG A 272 -8.71 3.66 15.91
CA ARG A 272 -8.09 3.20 17.16
C ARG A 272 -8.46 4.13 18.32
N ARG A 273 -8.39 5.43 18.10
CA ARG A 273 -8.72 6.41 19.15
C ARG A 273 -10.18 6.34 19.57
N LEU A 274 -11.11 6.17 18.65
CA LEU A 274 -12.52 5.98 18.97
C LEU A 274 -12.77 4.67 19.73
N MET A 275 -12.08 3.59 19.36
CA MET A 275 -12.12 2.34 20.08
C MET A 275 -11.66 2.49 21.53
N ASP A 276 -10.53 3.18 21.74
CA ASP A 276 -9.95 3.38 23.06
C ASP A 276 -10.82 4.31 23.95
N GLU A 277 -11.29 5.43 23.39
CA GLU A 277 -12.01 6.48 24.14
C GLU A 277 -13.45 6.08 24.46
N PHE A 278 -14.12 5.36 23.55
CA PHE A 278 -15.54 5.01 23.69
C PHE A 278 -15.78 3.51 23.88
N GLN A 279 -14.72 2.70 24.02
CA GLN A 279 -14.80 1.23 24.15
C GLN A 279 -15.63 0.59 23.01
N LEU A 280 -15.50 1.17 21.80
CA LEU A 280 -16.21 0.72 20.61
C LEU A 280 -15.51 -0.45 19.94
N SER A 281 -16.27 -1.28 19.24
CA SER A 281 -15.69 -2.22 18.29
C SER A 281 -15.07 -1.48 17.10
N GLU A 282 -14.18 -2.16 16.35
CA GLU A 282 -13.58 -1.58 15.14
C GLU A 282 -14.64 -1.17 14.12
N ASN A 283 -15.69 -1.97 14.01
CA ASN A 283 -16.81 -1.73 13.11
C ASN A 283 -17.60 -0.47 13.52
N ASP A 284 -17.93 -0.35 14.81
CA ASP A 284 -18.67 0.81 15.32
C ASP A 284 -17.85 2.10 15.21
N ALA A 285 -16.56 2.02 15.44
CA ALA A 285 -15.65 3.15 15.27
C ALA A 285 -15.58 3.61 13.81
N TYR A 286 -15.54 2.67 12.87
CA TYR A 286 -15.58 2.97 11.43
C TYR A 286 -16.92 3.57 11.00
N GLU A 287 -18.05 2.95 11.39
CA GLU A 287 -19.38 3.45 11.08
C GLU A 287 -19.58 4.87 11.64
N ARG A 288 -19.11 5.14 12.84
CA ARG A 288 -19.19 6.47 13.44
C ARG A 288 -18.43 7.52 12.64
N LEU A 289 -17.25 7.18 12.11
CA LEU A 289 -16.52 8.07 11.20
C LEU A 289 -17.26 8.25 9.88
N ARG A 290 -17.82 7.19 9.32
CA ARG A 290 -18.56 7.20 8.06
C ARG A 290 -19.82 8.08 8.15
N VAL A 291 -20.65 7.85 9.15
CA VAL A 291 -21.86 8.63 9.38
C VAL A 291 -21.51 10.10 9.60
N SER A 292 -20.50 10.38 10.42
CA SER A 292 -20.04 11.76 10.65
C SER A 292 -19.52 12.45 9.38
N ALA A 293 -18.92 11.70 8.45
CA ALA A 293 -18.47 12.20 7.16
C ALA A 293 -19.67 12.49 6.23
N MET A 294 -20.65 11.59 6.19
CA MET A 294 -21.87 11.76 5.41
C MET A 294 -22.70 12.95 5.91
N ASP A 295 -22.91 13.07 7.22
CA ASP A 295 -23.69 14.16 7.83
C ASP A 295 -23.09 15.54 7.56
N ARG A 296 -21.76 15.60 7.40
CA ARG A 296 -21.03 16.85 7.17
C ARG A 296 -20.73 17.10 5.69
N GLY A 297 -21.02 16.16 4.81
CA GLY A 297 -20.64 16.22 3.39
C GLY A 297 -19.11 16.35 3.18
N GLN A 298 -18.32 15.76 4.09
CA GLN A 298 -16.86 15.83 4.08
C GLN A 298 -16.26 14.45 3.80
N ARG A 299 -15.01 14.42 3.31
CA ARG A 299 -14.30 13.15 3.16
C ARG A 299 -14.01 12.54 4.54
N MET A 300 -14.03 11.23 4.63
CA MET A 300 -13.79 10.51 5.89
C MET A 300 -12.42 10.86 6.52
N VAL A 301 -11.41 11.11 5.69
CA VAL A 301 -10.08 11.50 6.17
C VAL A 301 -10.09 12.87 6.86
N ASP A 302 -10.86 13.82 6.35
CA ASP A 302 -10.95 15.18 6.92
C ASP A 302 -11.63 15.13 8.28
N VAL A 303 -12.68 14.31 8.42
CA VAL A 303 -13.36 14.07 9.71
C VAL A 303 -12.44 13.33 10.69
N ALA A 304 -11.69 12.33 10.22
CA ALA A 304 -10.72 11.60 11.02
C ALA A 304 -9.61 12.51 11.54
N GLN A 305 -9.06 13.38 10.70
CA GLN A 305 -8.04 14.36 11.10
C GLN A 305 -8.59 15.36 12.14
N ALA A 306 -9.77 15.92 11.90
CA ALA A 306 -10.41 16.84 12.84
C ALA A 306 -10.66 16.19 14.22
N LEU A 307 -10.94 14.90 14.26
CA LEU A 307 -11.09 14.16 15.50
C LEU A 307 -9.75 14.04 16.23
N LEU A 308 -8.69 13.66 15.53
CA LEU A 308 -7.35 13.54 16.10
C LEU A 308 -6.85 14.88 16.66
N ASP A 309 -7.08 15.97 15.95
CA ASP A 309 -6.68 17.33 16.36
C ASP A 309 -7.41 17.80 17.62
N ARG A 310 -8.71 17.53 17.73
CA ARG A 310 -9.49 17.83 18.96
C ARG A 310 -8.98 17.10 20.19
N VAL A 311 -8.57 15.85 20.01
CA VAL A 311 -8.02 15.04 21.11
C VAL A 311 -6.65 15.57 21.52
N ALA A 312 -5.79 15.92 20.56
CA ALA A 312 -4.49 16.51 20.86
C ALA A 312 -4.62 17.83 21.64
N GLN A 313 -5.60 18.67 21.31
CA GLN A 313 -5.88 19.92 22.05
C GLN A 313 -6.41 19.68 23.47
N ARG A 314 -7.14 18.58 23.71
CA ARG A 314 -7.61 18.22 25.07
C ARG A 314 -6.46 17.69 25.95
N THR A 315 -5.53 16.98 25.38
CA THR A 315 -4.37 16.43 26.10
C THR A 315 -3.36 17.52 26.49
N ASN A 316 -3.23 18.58 25.68
CA ASN A 316 -2.36 19.74 25.98
C ASN A 316 -2.95 20.74 26.99
N ARG A 317 -4.23 20.59 27.38
CA ARG A 317 -4.90 21.44 28.37
C ARG A 317 -4.98 20.83 29.78
N ARG A 318 -4.48 19.63 29.96
CA ARG A 318 -4.33 18.96 31.25
C ARG A 318 -2.85 18.90 31.65
#